data_01ee62271a8aee3bb42fd681ee0bbb0b
#
_entry.id   01ee62271a8aee3bb42fd681ee0bbb0b
#
_cell.length_a   1.000
_cell.length_b   1.000
_cell.length_c   1.000
_cell.angle_alpha   90.00
_cell.angle_beta   90.00
_cell.angle_gamma   90.00
#
_symmetry.space_group_name_H-M   'P 1'
#
loop_
_entity.id
_entity.type
_entity.pdbx_description
1 polymer ?
#
loop_
_entity_poly.entity_id
_entity_poly.type
_entity_poly.pdbx_seq_one_letter_code
_entity_poly.pdbx_strand_id
1 'polypeptide(L)'
;MRHLTGQSARAVTMMMFLVSAVGATPNIYNRYRSFRPQALKNIYITALTNRPFRCRTFGAFLRPHVIISPSSMNNQTKKRSLGFLGGLLFCLWWLIARLPAWWHYLWADILYLIVRYVVHYRRDIVRKNLTESFPELSEDERQKIENGFYHHMCDLVVESIMYFGISKKTIMKRMRFKGVEQLNKSVEQGKSVAIFLGHHCNWEWISSLPLWVTDCCQCLQLYHPLENVTFDKLIGYSRERMGSINVPMAQSIRHIMKHTKEGKPVLVGFIADQVPIWESMNYWLPFFHHDTPVMTGGERIARKMNMDCYYVRIIKDRRGHYTADIQLITDDSRSVPEHWITEQYYERLEANIREQPSLWLWTHNRWKRTRAGFIRHLKAENRLTELANLRFFDHDHPDGQPASEVKE
;
A
#
# COMPACT_ATOMS: atom_id res chain seq x y z
N MET A 1 -4.89 -31.73 22.93
CA MET A 1 -4.09 -31.59 21.72
C MET A 1 -2.87 -30.70 22.01
N ARG A 2 -1.85 -31.27 22.64
CA ARG A 2 -0.56 -30.60 22.92
C ARG A 2 0.52 -31.32 22.12
N HIS A 3 1.38 -30.60 21.46
CA HIS A 3 2.51 -30.95 20.60
C HIS A 3 2.25 -30.87 19.09
N LEU A 4 2.13 -29.63 18.58
CA LEU A 4 2.66 -29.31 17.26
C LEU A 4 4.13 -28.98 17.45
N THR A 5 5.02 -29.80 16.84
CA THR A 5 6.47 -29.67 16.93
C THR A 5 6.94 -28.30 16.41
N GLY A 6 8.01 -27.75 17.00
CA GLY A 6 8.51 -26.40 16.71
C GLY A 6 8.84 -26.07 15.24
N GLN A 7 8.84 -27.04 14.34
CA GLN A 7 9.01 -26.83 12.89
C GLN A 7 7.72 -26.39 12.19
N SER A 8 6.56 -26.95 12.57
CA SER A 8 5.26 -26.53 12.03
C SER A 8 4.87 -25.11 12.52
N ALA A 9 5.22 -24.76 13.76
CA ALA A 9 5.04 -23.39 14.26
C ALA A 9 5.92 -22.38 13.52
N ARG A 10 7.14 -22.72 13.14
CA ARG A 10 8.03 -21.86 12.34
C ARG A 10 7.56 -21.68 10.91
N ALA A 11 7.02 -22.72 10.26
CA ALA A 11 6.43 -22.62 8.93
C ALA A 11 5.18 -21.75 8.92
N VAL A 12 4.30 -21.90 9.91
CA VAL A 12 3.12 -21.05 10.10
C VAL A 12 3.53 -19.60 10.42
N THR A 13 4.58 -19.40 11.22
CA THR A 13 5.12 -18.06 11.52
C THR A 13 5.73 -17.40 10.28
N MET A 14 6.46 -18.15 9.46
CA MET A 14 7.04 -17.66 8.20
C MET A 14 5.94 -17.33 7.18
N MET A 15 4.86 -18.10 7.16
CA MET A 15 3.68 -17.86 6.35
C MET A 15 2.87 -16.66 6.86
N MET A 16 2.74 -16.50 8.19
CA MET A 16 2.17 -15.29 8.80
C MET A 16 3.01 -14.04 8.50
N PHE A 17 4.34 -14.17 8.39
CA PHE A 17 5.22 -13.09 7.92
C PHE A 17 4.96 -12.72 6.45
N LEU A 18 4.74 -13.70 5.57
CA LEU A 18 4.37 -13.45 4.17
C LEU A 18 3.00 -12.75 4.07
N VAL A 19 2.01 -13.21 4.84
CA VAL A 19 0.68 -12.56 4.91
C VAL A 19 0.78 -11.17 5.56
N SER A 20 1.68 -10.95 6.53
CA SER A 20 1.95 -9.63 7.12
C SER A 20 2.70 -8.70 6.18
N ALA A 21 3.59 -9.24 5.34
CA ALA A 21 4.31 -8.48 4.32
C ALA A 21 3.38 -8.04 3.17
N VAL A 22 2.29 -8.79 2.95
CA VAL A 22 1.24 -8.50 1.95
C VAL A 22 0.19 -7.51 2.47
N GLY A 23 0.39 -6.85 3.62
CA GLY A 23 -0.47 -5.75 4.07
C GLY A 23 -1.13 -5.92 5.45
N ALA A 24 -0.88 -7.03 6.15
CA ALA A 24 -1.37 -7.22 7.51
C ALA A 24 -0.27 -6.89 8.54
N THR A 25 -0.15 -5.63 8.95
CA THR A 25 0.72 -5.27 10.08
C THR A 25 0.16 -5.87 11.38
N PRO A 26 0.90 -6.76 12.07
CA PRO A 26 0.52 -7.15 13.43
C PRO A 26 0.73 -5.97 14.37
N ASN A 27 -0.16 -5.81 15.32
CA ASN A 27 -0.12 -4.82 16.39
C ASN A 27 1.04 -5.13 17.37
N ILE A 28 2.29 -4.80 17.02
CA ILE A 28 3.47 -4.97 17.89
C ILE A 28 3.76 -3.70 18.74
N TYR A 29 2.99 -2.63 18.53
CA TYR A 29 3.27 -1.33 19.17
C TYR A 29 3.00 -1.26 20.68
N ASN A 30 2.40 -2.27 21.31
CA ASN A 30 2.09 -2.25 22.75
C ASN A 30 3.21 -2.74 23.67
N ARG A 31 4.40 -3.07 23.19
CA ARG A 31 5.47 -3.66 24.03
C ARG A 31 6.68 -2.77 24.34
N TYR A 32 6.73 -1.54 23.83
CA TYR A 32 7.87 -0.63 24.07
C TYR A 32 7.45 0.72 24.67
N ARG A 33 6.76 0.69 25.84
CA ARG A 33 6.47 1.91 26.62
C ARG A 33 7.50 2.21 27.74
N SER A 34 8.70 1.66 27.69
CA SER A 34 9.70 1.87 28.75
C SER A 34 11.09 2.25 28.29
N PHE A 35 11.23 3.18 27.34
CA PHE A 35 12.51 3.88 27.14
C PHE A 35 12.26 5.33 26.78
N ARG A 36 12.51 6.24 27.74
CA ARG A 36 12.63 7.68 27.48
C ARG A 36 13.99 7.93 26.81
N PRO A 37 14.09 8.66 25.73
CA PRO A 37 15.32 9.32 25.33
C PRO A 37 15.32 10.77 25.85
N GLN A 38 16.03 11.01 26.93
CA GLN A 38 16.65 12.30 27.16
C GLN A 38 17.94 12.29 26.32
N ALA A 39 18.05 13.20 25.41
CA ALA A 39 19.25 13.72 24.74
C ALA A 39 19.06 13.89 23.23
N LEU A 40 18.60 15.07 22.83
CA LEU A 40 19.00 15.71 21.56
C LEU A 40 18.56 17.19 21.59
N LYS A 41 19.36 17.95 22.38
CA LYS A 41 19.55 19.38 22.15
C LYS A 41 21.02 19.56 21.77
N ASN A 42 21.23 20.42 20.78
CA ASN A 42 22.51 20.93 20.24
C ASN A 42 23.09 20.10 19.08
N ILE A 43 22.86 20.61 17.88
CA ILE A 43 23.91 20.98 16.93
C ILE A 43 23.28 21.97 15.94
N TYR A 44 23.65 23.23 16.10
CA TYR A 44 23.45 24.33 15.16
C TYR A 44 24.74 24.58 14.37
N ILE A 45 24.59 24.83 13.06
CA ILE A 45 25.39 25.70 12.19
C ILE A 45 26.86 25.30 11.91
N THR A 46 27.21 25.09 10.66
CA THR A 46 28.15 25.97 9.94
C THR A 46 27.97 25.87 8.42
N ALA A 47 28.11 27.00 7.82
CA ALA A 47 27.76 27.42 6.48
C ALA A 47 28.88 27.23 5.44
N LEU A 48 28.43 27.33 4.15
CA LEU A 48 29.07 27.99 3.03
C LEU A 48 30.50 27.58 2.57
N THR A 49 30.63 27.12 1.36
CA THR A 49 31.37 27.87 0.32
C THR A 49 31.18 27.30 -1.09
N ASN A 50 31.04 28.24 -2.02
CA ASN A 50 30.96 28.15 -3.46
C ASN A 50 32.19 27.50 -4.14
N ARG A 51 31.99 26.81 -5.27
CA ARG A 51 32.59 27.14 -6.58
C ARG A 51 32.10 26.23 -7.70
N PRO A 52 31.96 26.76 -8.94
CA PRO A 52 31.43 26.04 -10.08
C PRO A 52 32.54 25.34 -10.88
N PHE A 53 32.22 24.18 -11.49
CA PHE A 53 33.07 23.60 -12.52
C PHE A 53 32.31 23.47 -13.84
N ARG A 54 32.96 24.00 -14.88
CA ARG A 54 32.53 24.08 -16.31
C ARG A 54 32.58 22.70 -16.96
N CYS A 55 31.54 22.43 -17.73
CA CYS A 55 31.44 21.33 -18.67
C CYS A 55 32.22 21.67 -19.97
N ARG A 56 32.98 20.72 -20.51
CA ARG A 56 33.46 20.71 -21.88
C ARG A 56 33.02 19.43 -22.56
N THR A 57 32.36 19.63 -23.68
CA THR A 57 31.91 18.69 -24.71
C THR A 57 33.04 17.86 -25.30
N PHE A 58 32.79 16.56 -25.54
CA PHE A 58 33.14 15.86 -26.78
C PHE A 58 32.27 14.63 -27.00
N GLY A 59 31.87 14.40 -28.23
CA GLY A 59 30.86 13.48 -28.65
C GLY A 59 31.36 12.09 -29.07
N ALA A 60 30.40 11.33 -29.49
CA ALA A 60 30.38 10.20 -30.42
C ALA A 60 30.21 8.78 -29.84
N PHE A 61 29.05 8.22 -30.21
CA PHE A 61 28.81 6.81 -30.54
C PHE A 61 29.46 5.70 -29.71
N LEU A 62 28.60 5.02 -28.90
CA LEU A 62 28.49 3.56 -28.84
C LEU A 62 27.37 3.22 -27.86
N ARG A 63 26.48 2.29 -28.23
CA ARG A 63 25.39 1.82 -27.36
C ARG A 63 25.97 1.22 -26.09
N PRO A 64 25.59 1.66 -24.90
CA PRO A 64 25.93 0.96 -23.68
C PRO A 64 24.79 0.04 -23.26
N HIS A 65 25.15 -1.18 -22.96
CA HIS A 65 24.42 -2.03 -22.03
C HIS A 65 24.11 -1.21 -20.77
N VAL A 66 22.84 -1.21 -20.36
CA VAL A 66 22.40 -0.53 -19.15
C VAL A 66 23.06 -1.22 -17.94
N ILE A 67 24.20 -0.69 -17.55
CA ILE A 67 24.75 -0.90 -16.22
C ILE A 67 23.95 0.04 -15.29
N ILE A 68 23.10 -0.55 -14.44
CA ILE A 68 22.41 0.17 -13.39
C ILE A 68 23.46 0.79 -12.48
N SER A 69 23.66 2.08 -12.63
CA SER A 69 24.51 2.87 -11.73
C SER A 69 23.85 2.98 -10.32
N PRO A 70 24.54 2.63 -9.24
CA PRO A 70 23.99 2.73 -7.89
C PRO A 70 24.28 4.12 -7.29
N SER A 71 23.73 5.16 -7.88
CA SER A 71 23.94 6.52 -7.36
C SER A 71 22.60 7.18 -6.99
N SER A 72 22.12 6.93 -5.79
CA SER A 72 21.51 7.86 -4.83
C SER A 72 20.83 7.15 -3.65
N MET A 73 21.51 6.21 -3.02
CA MET A 73 21.11 5.78 -1.67
C MET A 73 21.77 6.67 -0.63
N ASN A 74 20.95 7.42 0.09
CA ASN A 74 21.34 8.30 1.18
C ASN A 74 22.06 7.51 2.29
N ASN A 75 23.15 8.05 2.82
CA ASN A 75 24.18 7.47 3.67
C ASN A 75 23.78 7.04 5.09
N GLN A 76 22.58 6.51 5.32
CA GLN A 76 22.19 5.97 6.64
C GLN A 76 21.72 4.52 6.68
N THR A 77 21.49 3.88 5.56
CA THR A 77 21.44 2.43 5.53
C THR A 77 22.81 1.90 5.11
N LYS A 78 23.69 1.59 6.08
CA LYS A 78 24.86 0.75 5.82
C LYS A 78 24.44 -0.35 4.86
N LYS A 79 25.11 -0.46 3.70
CA LYS A 79 25.02 -1.59 2.76
C LYS A 79 25.32 -2.88 3.53
N ARG A 80 24.36 -3.37 4.33
CA ARG A 80 24.45 -4.73 4.84
C ARG A 80 24.21 -5.64 3.63
N SER A 81 25.26 -6.29 3.17
CA SER A 81 25.15 -7.39 2.20
C SER A 81 24.10 -8.38 2.70
N LEU A 82 23.44 -9.10 1.79
CA LEU A 82 22.50 -10.16 2.18
C LEU A 82 23.14 -11.29 2.99
N GLY A 83 24.41 -11.28 3.24
CA GLY A 83 25.14 -12.41 3.82
C GLY A 83 24.95 -13.71 3.02
N PHE A 84 25.72 -14.73 3.29
CA PHE A 84 25.65 -16.01 2.56
C PHE A 84 24.24 -16.65 2.63
N LEU A 85 23.65 -16.71 3.82
CA LEU A 85 22.32 -17.28 4.05
C LEU A 85 21.21 -16.51 3.33
N GLY A 86 21.28 -15.18 3.33
CA GLY A 86 20.33 -14.33 2.61
C GLY A 86 20.46 -14.46 1.10
N GLY A 87 21.68 -14.64 0.58
CA GLY A 87 21.90 -14.94 -0.84
C GLY A 87 21.32 -16.31 -1.26
N LEU A 88 21.51 -17.33 -0.42
CA LEU A 88 20.92 -18.65 -0.66
C LEU A 88 19.39 -18.59 -0.66
N LEU A 89 18.79 -17.87 0.28
CA LEU A 89 17.34 -17.66 0.34
C LEU A 89 16.82 -16.92 -0.89
N PHE A 90 17.56 -15.92 -1.38
CA PHE A 90 17.24 -15.21 -2.62
C PHE A 90 17.23 -16.16 -3.82
N CYS A 91 18.27 -16.98 -3.98
CA CYS A 91 18.37 -17.94 -5.08
C CYS A 91 17.23 -18.98 -5.03
N LEU A 92 16.94 -19.52 -3.84
CA LEU A 92 15.85 -20.48 -3.64
C LEU A 92 14.50 -19.85 -3.99
N TRP A 93 14.22 -18.63 -3.51
CA TRP A 93 12.98 -17.93 -3.81
C TRP A 93 12.85 -17.64 -5.31
N TRP A 94 13.94 -17.22 -5.94
CA TRP A 94 13.97 -16.95 -7.37
C TRP A 94 13.70 -18.21 -8.22
N LEU A 95 14.24 -19.38 -7.82
CA LEU A 95 13.95 -20.65 -8.46
C LEU A 95 12.49 -21.04 -8.30
N ILE A 96 11.95 -20.97 -7.08
CA ILE A 96 10.54 -21.27 -6.79
C ILE A 96 9.63 -20.34 -7.62
N ALA A 97 9.91 -19.04 -7.66
CA ALA A 97 9.12 -18.06 -8.37
C ALA A 97 9.02 -18.31 -9.90
N ARG A 98 9.90 -19.13 -10.46
CA ARG A 98 9.92 -19.50 -11.89
C ARG A 98 9.21 -20.81 -12.21
N LEU A 99 8.77 -21.52 -11.20
CA LEU A 99 7.96 -22.72 -11.42
C LEU A 99 6.67 -22.37 -12.17
N PRO A 100 6.08 -23.30 -12.91
CA PRO A 100 4.86 -23.04 -13.66
C PRO A 100 3.70 -22.66 -12.75
N ALA A 101 2.77 -21.84 -13.25
CA ALA A 101 1.67 -21.29 -12.46
C ALA A 101 0.79 -22.36 -11.80
N TRP A 102 0.55 -23.49 -12.47
CA TRP A 102 -0.25 -24.59 -11.90
C TRP A 102 0.36 -25.12 -10.60
N TRP A 103 1.69 -25.18 -10.50
CA TRP A 103 2.39 -25.59 -9.28
C TRP A 103 2.12 -24.63 -8.12
N HIS A 104 2.19 -23.33 -8.37
CA HIS A 104 1.88 -22.32 -7.37
C HIS A 104 0.43 -22.40 -6.89
N TYR A 105 -0.52 -22.57 -7.80
CA TYR A 105 -1.92 -22.69 -7.44
C TYR A 105 -2.28 -23.99 -6.73
N LEU A 106 -1.56 -25.08 -7.02
CA LEU A 106 -1.68 -26.31 -6.20
C LEU A 106 -1.30 -26.03 -4.74
N TRP A 107 -0.20 -25.30 -4.52
CA TRP A 107 0.19 -24.89 -3.16
C TRP A 107 -0.77 -23.87 -2.54
N ALA A 108 -1.37 -22.99 -3.32
CA ALA A 108 -2.41 -22.10 -2.83
C ALA A 108 -3.64 -22.86 -2.35
N ASP A 109 -4.05 -23.92 -3.06
CA ASP A 109 -5.19 -24.76 -2.68
C ASP A 109 -4.91 -25.56 -1.39
N ILE A 110 -3.70 -26.13 -1.26
CA ILE A 110 -3.27 -26.78 -0.02
C ILE A 110 -3.24 -25.78 1.14
N LEU A 111 -2.69 -24.58 0.88
CA LEU A 111 -2.62 -23.50 1.85
C LEU A 111 -4.00 -23.06 2.30
N TYR A 112 -4.95 -22.94 1.39
CA TYR A 112 -6.34 -22.64 1.67
C TYR A 112 -6.95 -23.64 2.67
N LEU A 113 -6.77 -24.94 2.42
CA LEU A 113 -7.29 -25.97 3.35
C LEU A 113 -6.69 -25.83 4.75
N ILE A 114 -5.39 -25.58 4.85
CA ILE A 114 -4.72 -25.36 6.14
C ILE A 114 -5.22 -24.10 6.84
N VAL A 115 -5.23 -22.97 6.15
CA VAL A 115 -5.57 -21.66 6.73
C VAL A 115 -7.05 -21.61 7.13
N ARG A 116 -7.92 -22.17 6.30
CA ARG A 116 -9.38 -22.09 6.47
C ARG A 116 -9.90 -23.09 7.50
N TYR A 117 -9.39 -24.33 7.51
CA TYR A 117 -9.97 -25.43 8.25
C TYR A 117 -9.10 -25.92 9.43
N VAL A 118 -7.80 -25.66 9.44
CA VAL A 118 -6.90 -26.08 10.52
C VAL A 118 -6.51 -24.91 11.40
N VAL A 119 -6.03 -23.81 10.81
CA VAL A 119 -5.53 -22.63 11.56
C VAL A 119 -6.65 -21.66 11.94
N HIS A 120 -7.74 -21.60 11.16
CA HIS A 120 -8.85 -20.65 11.34
C HIS A 120 -8.37 -19.19 11.42
N TYR A 121 -7.41 -18.82 10.55
CA TYR A 121 -6.70 -17.54 10.64
C TYR A 121 -7.64 -16.34 10.62
N ARG A 122 -7.71 -15.61 11.75
CA ARG A 122 -8.53 -14.40 11.94
C ARG A 122 -10.02 -14.57 11.57
N ARG A 123 -10.56 -15.76 11.69
CA ARG A 123 -11.93 -16.08 11.25
C ARG A 123 -12.98 -15.20 11.92
N ASP A 124 -12.83 -14.91 13.20
CA ASP A 124 -13.77 -14.06 13.95
C ASP A 124 -13.80 -12.63 13.40
N ILE A 125 -12.61 -12.09 13.01
CA ILE A 125 -12.50 -10.76 12.39
C ILE A 125 -13.16 -10.76 11.04
N VAL A 126 -12.88 -11.76 10.18
CA VAL A 126 -13.47 -11.86 8.84
C VAL A 126 -15.00 -11.94 8.92
N ARG A 127 -15.54 -12.81 9.78
CA ARG A 127 -16.97 -12.97 9.96
C ARG A 127 -17.62 -11.70 10.48
N LYS A 128 -17.04 -11.09 11.54
CA LYS A 128 -17.50 -9.80 12.04
C LYS A 128 -17.58 -8.76 10.95
N ASN A 129 -16.47 -8.56 10.23
CA ASN A 129 -16.41 -7.57 9.15
C ASN A 129 -17.46 -7.83 8.07
N LEU A 130 -17.65 -9.09 7.64
CA LEU A 130 -18.65 -9.44 6.63
C LEU A 130 -20.08 -9.24 7.13
N THR A 131 -20.39 -9.64 8.37
CA THR A 131 -21.74 -9.47 8.95
C THR A 131 -22.09 -7.98 9.09
N GLU A 132 -21.15 -7.17 9.52
CA GLU A 132 -21.37 -5.73 9.71
C GLU A 132 -21.38 -4.95 8.38
N SER A 133 -20.66 -5.42 7.33
CA SER A 133 -20.62 -4.77 6.02
C SER A 133 -21.75 -5.18 5.07
N PHE A 134 -22.29 -6.37 5.25
CA PHE A 134 -23.37 -6.93 4.41
C PHE A 134 -24.49 -7.50 5.30
N PRO A 135 -25.17 -6.65 6.10
CA PRO A 135 -26.26 -7.10 6.97
C PRO A 135 -27.45 -7.67 6.16
N GLU A 136 -27.60 -7.23 4.91
CA GLU A 136 -28.67 -7.65 3.99
C GLU A 136 -28.48 -9.08 3.45
N LEU A 137 -27.27 -9.63 3.48
CA LEU A 137 -26.99 -10.97 2.97
C LEU A 137 -27.32 -12.05 4.03
N SER A 138 -27.77 -13.21 3.55
CA SER A 138 -27.93 -14.40 4.38
C SER A 138 -26.56 -14.92 4.91
N GLU A 139 -26.59 -15.75 5.96
CA GLU A 139 -25.39 -16.37 6.47
C GLU A 139 -24.67 -17.24 5.43
N ASP A 140 -25.44 -17.96 4.59
CA ASP A 140 -24.88 -18.80 3.52
C ASP A 140 -24.16 -17.97 2.44
N GLU A 141 -24.69 -16.80 2.12
CA GLU A 141 -24.06 -15.88 1.16
C GLU A 141 -22.77 -15.29 1.75
N ARG A 142 -22.80 -14.84 3.02
CA ARG A 142 -21.60 -14.37 3.70
C ARG A 142 -20.55 -15.47 3.82
N GLN A 143 -20.95 -16.72 4.07
CA GLN A 143 -20.04 -17.86 4.11
C GLN A 143 -19.41 -18.16 2.73
N LYS A 144 -20.15 -17.99 1.63
CA LYS A 144 -19.57 -18.08 0.28
C LYS A 144 -18.51 -17.01 0.04
N ILE A 145 -18.78 -15.77 0.46
CA ILE A 145 -17.80 -14.67 0.40
C ILE A 145 -16.58 -15.00 1.25
N GLU A 146 -16.77 -15.47 2.51
CA GLU A 146 -15.69 -15.88 3.41
C GLU A 146 -14.80 -16.97 2.78
N ASN A 147 -15.39 -18.00 2.20
CA ASN A 147 -14.65 -19.08 1.55
C ASN A 147 -13.86 -18.56 0.34
N GLY A 148 -14.50 -17.75 -0.52
CA GLY A 148 -13.86 -17.10 -1.66
C GLY A 148 -12.70 -16.19 -1.24
N PHE A 149 -12.86 -15.47 -0.13
CA PHE A 149 -11.82 -14.62 0.43
C PHE A 149 -10.58 -15.41 0.87
N TYR A 150 -10.74 -16.49 1.63
CA TYR A 150 -9.59 -17.30 2.05
C TYR A 150 -8.88 -17.95 0.87
N HIS A 151 -9.64 -18.38 -0.13
CA HIS A 151 -9.06 -18.93 -1.35
C HIS A 151 -8.23 -17.86 -2.10
N HIS A 152 -8.81 -16.67 -2.28
CA HIS A 152 -8.11 -15.55 -2.92
C HIS A 152 -6.88 -15.09 -2.12
N MET A 153 -6.98 -15.01 -0.81
CA MET A 153 -5.85 -14.65 0.07
C MET A 153 -4.67 -15.64 -0.11
N CYS A 154 -4.95 -16.93 -0.26
CA CYS A 154 -3.91 -17.92 -0.52
C CYS A 154 -3.34 -17.79 -1.94
N ASP A 155 -4.18 -17.46 -2.93
CA ASP A 155 -3.72 -17.09 -4.28
C ASP A 155 -2.76 -15.90 -4.22
N LEU A 156 -3.10 -14.81 -3.50
CA LEU A 156 -2.24 -13.63 -3.35
C LEU A 156 -0.87 -13.95 -2.76
N VAL A 157 -0.80 -14.87 -1.78
CA VAL A 157 0.49 -15.30 -1.20
C VAL A 157 1.39 -15.93 -2.27
N VAL A 158 0.87 -16.88 -3.03
CA VAL A 158 1.68 -17.54 -4.06
C VAL A 158 1.97 -16.63 -5.26
N GLU A 159 1.05 -15.74 -5.60
CA GLU A 159 1.22 -14.75 -6.66
C GLU A 159 2.27 -13.68 -6.30
N SER A 160 2.40 -13.34 -5.01
CA SER A 160 3.51 -12.49 -4.53
C SER A 160 4.86 -13.19 -4.67
N ILE A 161 4.91 -14.52 -4.46
CA ILE A 161 6.11 -15.33 -4.72
C ILE A 161 6.41 -15.38 -6.22
N MET A 162 5.39 -15.63 -7.04
CA MET A 162 5.53 -15.65 -8.52
C MET A 162 6.03 -14.29 -9.03
N TYR A 163 5.55 -13.18 -8.45
CA TYR A 163 5.93 -11.83 -8.88
C TYR A 163 7.43 -11.57 -8.77
N PHE A 164 8.10 -12.21 -7.84
CA PHE A 164 9.56 -12.12 -7.68
C PHE A 164 10.34 -12.64 -8.91
N GLY A 165 9.82 -13.63 -9.63
CA GLY A 165 10.49 -14.28 -10.77
C GLY A 165 9.80 -14.13 -12.13
N ILE A 166 8.56 -13.61 -12.17
CA ILE A 166 7.75 -13.50 -13.39
C ILE A 166 8.41 -12.59 -14.43
N SER A 167 8.37 -12.95 -15.71
CA SER A 167 8.88 -12.10 -16.78
C SER A 167 7.98 -10.91 -17.06
N LYS A 168 8.54 -9.80 -17.58
CA LYS A 168 7.77 -8.62 -18.02
C LYS A 168 6.67 -9.03 -19.02
N LYS A 169 6.99 -9.88 -19.99
CA LYS A 169 6.05 -10.42 -20.99
C LYS A 169 4.90 -11.19 -20.34
N THR A 170 5.17 -11.97 -19.30
CA THR A 170 4.15 -12.77 -18.60
C THR A 170 3.26 -11.91 -17.73
N ILE A 171 3.82 -10.96 -16.96
CA ILE A 171 3.02 -10.07 -16.13
C ILE A 171 2.09 -9.19 -16.97
N MET A 172 2.55 -8.68 -18.13
CA MET A 172 1.73 -7.90 -19.05
C MET A 172 0.54 -8.68 -19.64
N LYS A 173 0.62 -10.01 -19.70
CA LYS A 173 -0.52 -10.86 -20.10
C LYS A 173 -1.50 -11.14 -18.97
N ARG A 174 -1.02 -11.08 -17.72
CA ARG A 174 -1.79 -11.44 -16.52
C ARG A 174 -2.39 -10.24 -15.79
N MET A 175 -1.72 -9.09 -15.87
CA MET A 175 -2.18 -7.82 -15.34
C MET A 175 -2.33 -6.85 -16.50
N ARG A 176 -3.55 -6.47 -16.83
CA ARG A 176 -3.86 -5.52 -17.91
C ARG A 176 -4.30 -4.20 -17.32
N PHE A 177 -3.92 -3.10 -17.97
CA PHE A 177 -4.32 -1.76 -17.55
C PHE A 177 -5.20 -1.14 -18.63
N LYS A 178 -6.35 -0.57 -18.20
CA LYS A 178 -7.24 0.26 -19.01
C LYS A 178 -7.16 1.70 -18.51
N GLY A 179 -7.40 2.67 -19.39
CA GLY A 179 -7.34 4.10 -19.01
C GLY A 179 -5.93 4.65 -18.83
N VAL A 180 -4.88 3.85 -19.11
CA VAL A 180 -3.48 4.28 -18.98
C VAL A 180 -3.12 5.41 -19.97
N GLU A 181 -3.83 5.52 -21.08
CA GLU A 181 -3.65 6.56 -22.09
C GLU A 181 -3.93 7.95 -21.50
N GLN A 182 -4.98 8.07 -20.69
CA GLN A 182 -5.32 9.33 -20.01
C GLN A 182 -4.26 9.70 -18.96
N LEU A 183 -3.79 8.70 -18.20
CA LEU A 183 -2.71 8.88 -17.23
C LEU A 183 -1.42 9.32 -17.93
N ASN A 184 -1.06 8.69 -19.06
CA ASN A 184 0.11 9.08 -19.86
C ASN A 184 0.00 10.52 -20.37
N LYS A 185 -1.18 10.95 -20.81
CA LYS A 185 -1.44 12.35 -21.17
C LYS A 185 -1.10 13.32 -20.04
N SER A 186 -1.52 13.03 -18.79
CA SER A 186 -1.20 13.87 -17.64
C SER A 186 0.31 14.01 -17.45
N VAL A 187 1.07 12.92 -17.48
CA VAL A 187 2.52 12.96 -17.27
C VAL A 187 3.28 13.57 -18.44
N GLU A 188 2.81 13.40 -19.67
CA GLU A 188 3.37 14.05 -20.87
C GLU A 188 3.17 15.57 -20.87
N GLN A 189 2.10 16.04 -20.23
CA GLN A 189 1.85 17.45 -19.95
C GLN A 189 2.68 18.00 -18.77
N GLY A 190 3.56 17.17 -18.17
CA GLY A 190 4.40 17.55 -17.04
C GLY A 190 3.69 17.49 -15.68
N LYS A 191 2.46 16.98 -15.62
CA LYS A 191 1.73 16.83 -14.36
C LYS A 191 2.13 15.57 -13.62
N SER A 192 2.32 15.68 -12.34
CA SER A 192 2.47 14.52 -11.44
C SER A 192 1.10 13.88 -11.17
N VAL A 193 1.10 12.58 -10.94
CA VAL A 193 -0.12 11.77 -10.77
C VAL A 193 -0.14 11.08 -9.43
N ALA A 194 -1.28 11.16 -8.73
CA ALA A 194 -1.61 10.38 -7.55
C ALA A 194 -2.62 9.29 -7.93
N ILE A 195 -2.28 8.02 -7.71
CA ILE A 195 -3.20 6.91 -7.89
C ILE A 195 -3.65 6.37 -6.54
N PHE A 196 -4.96 6.24 -6.36
CA PHE A 196 -5.58 5.70 -5.15
C PHE A 196 -6.13 4.31 -5.42
N LEU A 197 -5.85 3.36 -4.55
CA LEU A 197 -6.34 1.98 -4.64
C LEU A 197 -6.49 1.39 -3.24
N GLY A 198 -7.25 0.30 -3.12
CA GLY A 198 -7.43 -0.44 -1.88
C GLY A 198 -6.65 -1.76 -1.86
N HIS A 199 -6.61 -2.41 -0.69
CA HIS A 199 -6.15 -3.80 -0.56
C HIS A 199 -7.22 -4.76 -1.12
N HIS A 200 -7.64 -4.51 -2.36
CA HIS A 200 -8.64 -5.27 -3.08
C HIS A 200 -8.00 -5.96 -4.28
N CYS A 201 -8.40 -7.18 -4.55
CA CYS A 201 -7.88 -7.99 -5.66
C CYS A 201 -6.36 -8.20 -5.58
N ASN A 202 -5.60 -8.12 -6.69
CA ASN A 202 -4.14 -8.24 -6.66
C ASN A 202 -3.46 -6.85 -6.74
N TRP A 203 -3.48 -6.11 -5.64
CA TRP A 203 -2.84 -4.79 -5.53
C TRP A 203 -1.30 -4.83 -5.64
N GLU A 204 -0.64 -5.97 -5.33
CA GLU A 204 0.82 -6.09 -5.45
C GLU A 204 1.26 -6.01 -6.91
N TRP A 205 0.47 -6.54 -7.85
CA TRP A 205 0.81 -6.52 -9.26
C TRP A 205 0.60 -5.15 -9.91
N ILE A 206 -0.05 -4.19 -9.24
CA ILE A 206 -0.08 -2.78 -9.67
C ILE A 206 1.33 -2.19 -9.77
N SER A 207 2.29 -2.72 -9.02
CA SER A 207 3.71 -2.34 -9.15
C SER A 207 4.30 -2.64 -10.55
N SER A 208 3.57 -3.34 -11.42
CA SER A 208 3.93 -3.51 -12.83
C SER A 208 3.47 -2.36 -13.75
N LEU A 209 2.68 -1.42 -13.26
CA LEU A 209 2.18 -0.26 -14.03
C LEU A 209 3.28 0.50 -14.79
N PRO A 210 4.53 0.64 -14.30
CA PRO A 210 5.61 1.29 -15.04
C PRO A 210 5.89 0.70 -16.43
N LEU A 211 5.45 -0.55 -16.70
CA LEU A 211 5.60 -1.17 -18.02
C LEU A 211 4.65 -0.58 -19.09
N TRP A 212 3.68 0.25 -18.71
CA TRP A 212 2.69 0.88 -19.57
C TRP A 212 2.75 2.41 -19.53
N VAL A 213 3.48 2.96 -18.54
CA VAL A 213 3.63 4.40 -18.38
C VAL A 213 4.82 4.88 -19.22
N THR A 214 4.71 6.08 -19.77
CA THR A 214 5.77 6.71 -20.57
C THR A 214 7.04 6.96 -19.74
N ASP A 215 8.21 6.92 -20.39
CA ASP A 215 9.53 7.06 -19.74
C ASP A 215 9.79 8.46 -19.16
N CYS A 216 8.94 9.45 -19.48
CA CYS A 216 9.04 10.80 -18.94
C CYS A 216 8.69 10.92 -17.46
N CYS A 217 8.06 9.89 -16.89
CA CYS A 217 7.54 9.85 -15.51
C CYS A 217 8.39 8.97 -14.61
N GLN A 218 8.54 9.36 -13.34
CA GLN A 218 9.12 8.51 -12.31
C GLN A 218 8.04 7.87 -11.44
N CYS A 219 7.90 6.55 -11.52
CA CYS A 219 6.97 5.79 -10.68
C CYS A 219 7.56 5.58 -9.29
N LEU A 220 6.85 6.05 -8.25
CA LEU A 220 7.23 5.93 -6.85
C LEU A 220 6.24 5.02 -6.13
N GLN A 221 6.75 4.07 -5.37
CA GLN A 221 5.97 3.15 -4.55
C GLN A 221 6.25 3.40 -3.08
N LEU A 222 5.25 3.92 -2.38
CA LEU A 222 5.38 4.21 -0.95
C LEU A 222 5.27 2.92 -0.14
N TYR A 223 6.18 2.72 0.82
CA TYR A 223 6.16 1.53 1.66
C TYR A 223 6.61 1.82 3.08
N HIS A 224 6.25 0.93 4.00
CA HIS A 224 6.78 0.88 5.35
C HIS A 224 7.95 -0.10 5.39
N PRO A 225 9.18 0.34 5.75
CA PRO A 225 10.32 -0.56 5.87
C PRO A 225 10.02 -1.70 6.84
N LEU A 226 10.38 -2.93 6.46
CA LEU A 226 10.22 -4.09 7.30
C LEU A 226 11.34 -4.19 8.33
N GLU A 227 11.04 -4.69 9.54
CA GLU A 227 12.04 -4.92 10.58
C GLU A 227 13.11 -5.93 10.13
N ASN A 228 12.71 -6.96 9.39
CA ASN A 228 13.63 -7.94 8.84
C ASN A 228 14.25 -7.44 7.54
N VAL A 229 15.53 -7.03 7.63
CA VAL A 229 16.30 -6.44 6.52
C VAL A 229 16.37 -7.36 5.28
N THR A 230 16.41 -8.68 5.46
CA THR A 230 16.45 -9.63 4.34
C THR A 230 15.14 -9.63 3.57
N PHE A 231 14.01 -9.73 4.27
CA PHE A 231 12.69 -9.67 3.63
C PHE A 231 12.41 -8.29 3.04
N ASP A 232 12.83 -7.20 3.70
CA ASP A 232 12.69 -5.84 3.17
C ASP A 232 13.38 -5.71 1.81
N LYS A 233 14.60 -6.24 1.67
CA LYS A 233 15.33 -6.25 0.40
C LYS A 233 14.71 -7.17 -0.65
N LEU A 234 14.22 -8.34 -0.26
CA LEU A 234 13.57 -9.27 -1.19
C LEU A 234 12.29 -8.65 -1.78
N ILE A 235 11.42 -8.12 -0.94
CA ILE A 235 10.19 -7.47 -1.38
C ILE A 235 10.49 -6.19 -2.15
N GLY A 236 11.45 -5.39 -1.68
CA GLY A 236 11.92 -4.21 -2.39
C GLY A 236 12.38 -4.54 -3.82
N TYR A 237 13.23 -5.56 -3.97
CA TYR A 237 13.66 -6.03 -5.29
C TYR A 237 12.48 -6.43 -6.19
N SER A 238 11.50 -7.19 -5.66
CA SER A 238 10.36 -7.64 -6.47
C SER A 238 9.53 -6.48 -7.02
N ARG A 239 9.40 -5.40 -6.24
CA ARG A 239 8.65 -4.22 -6.62
C ARG A 239 9.41 -3.32 -7.59
N GLU A 240 10.72 -3.15 -7.42
CA GLU A 240 11.54 -2.26 -8.26
C GLU A 240 11.86 -2.85 -9.64
N ARG A 241 11.84 -4.17 -9.79
CA ARG A 241 12.23 -4.84 -11.03
C ARG A 241 11.37 -4.51 -12.25
N MET A 242 10.20 -3.90 -12.05
CA MET A 242 9.30 -3.45 -13.12
C MET A 242 9.46 -1.97 -13.47
N GLY A 243 10.32 -1.21 -12.76
CA GLY A 243 10.65 0.18 -13.08
C GLY A 243 10.22 1.20 -12.01
N SER A 244 9.61 0.78 -10.91
CA SER A 244 9.30 1.68 -9.78
C SER A 244 10.52 1.94 -8.90
N ILE A 245 10.48 3.02 -8.11
CA ILE A 245 11.39 3.26 -6.99
C ILE A 245 10.63 3.10 -5.68
N ASN A 246 11.14 2.28 -4.78
CA ASN A 246 10.59 2.17 -3.43
C ASN A 246 11.00 3.38 -2.58
N VAL A 247 10.01 4.04 -1.98
CA VAL A 247 10.22 5.22 -1.14
C VAL A 247 9.62 4.98 0.23
N PRO A 248 10.41 5.05 1.32
CA PRO A 248 9.86 5.00 2.67
C PRO A 248 8.82 6.09 2.87
N MET A 249 7.66 5.75 3.46
CA MET A 249 6.52 6.66 3.61
C MET A 249 6.93 7.99 4.28
N ALA A 250 7.81 7.95 5.29
CA ALA A 250 8.32 9.15 5.97
C ALA A 250 9.13 10.09 5.06
N GLN A 251 9.59 9.61 3.90
CA GLN A 251 10.39 10.38 2.94
C GLN A 251 9.62 10.75 1.66
N SER A 252 8.33 10.39 1.57
CA SER A 252 7.49 10.54 0.37
C SER A 252 7.52 11.96 -0.19
N ILE A 253 7.20 12.97 0.62
CA ILE A 253 7.16 14.39 0.21
C ILE A 253 8.53 14.85 -0.31
N ARG A 254 9.61 14.45 0.37
CA ARG A 254 10.97 14.84 -0.05
C ARG A 254 11.29 14.29 -1.45
N HIS A 255 10.98 13.01 -1.71
CA HIS A 255 11.23 12.38 -3.00
C HIS A 255 10.37 12.98 -4.12
N ILE A 256 9.08 13.21 -3.87
CA ILE A 256 8.17 13.85 -4.82
C ILE A 256 8.71 15.23 -5.18
N MET A 257 8.98 16.07 -4.18
CA MET A 257 9.51 17.43 -4.42
C MET A 257 10.86 17.45 -5.15
N LYS A 258 11.73 16.46 -4.87
CA LYS A 258 13.02 16.36 -5.58
C LYS A 258 12.80 16.15 -7.06
N HIS A 259 12.03 15.15 -7.47
CA HIS A 259 11.78 14.85 -8.89
C HIS A 259 11.00 15.97 -9.60
N THR A 260 10.01 16.57 -8.92
CA THR A 260 9.29 17.72 -9.49
C THR A 260 10.22 18.91 -9.74
N LYS A 261 11.17 19.21 -8.85
CA LYS A 261 12.20 20.26 -9.07
C LYS A 261 13.17 19.93 -10.20
N GLU A 262 13.40 18.66 -10.47
CA GLU A 262 14.22 18.16 -11.57
C GLU A 262 13.44 18.16 -12.92
N GLY A 263 12.20 18.68 -12.94
CA GLY A 263 11.34 18.72 -14.13
C GLY A 263 10.78 17.35 -14.53
N LYS A 264 10.87 16.34 -13.64
CA LYS A 264 10.31 15.01 -13.86
C LYS A 264 8.98 14.86 -13.10
N PRO A 265 7.86 14.65 -13.81
CA PRO A 265 6.62 14.30 -13.14
C PRO A 265 6.77 12.95 -12.42
N VAL A 266 6.03 12.79 -11.34
CA VAL A 266 6.01 11.54 -10.58
C VAL A 266 4.62 10.90 -10.62
N LEU A 267 4.60 9.57 -10.64
CA LEU A 267 3.40 8.77 -10.40
C LEU A 267 3.54 8.10 -9.04
N VAL A 268 2.62 8.37 -8.13
CA VAL A 268 2.68 7.88 -6.74
C VAL A 268 1.43 7.08 -6.41
N GLY A 269 1.59 5.85 -5.91
CA GLY A 269 0.50 5.00 -5.43
C GLY A 269 0.22 5.20 -3.95
N PHE A 270 -1.07 5.37 -3.59
CA PHE A 270 -1.58 5.45 -2.24
C PHE A 270 -2.58 4.33 -1.98
N ILE A 271 -2.28 3.45 -1.04
CA ILE A 271 -3.21 2.44 -0.53
C ILE A 271 -3.65 2.92 0.85
N ALA A 272 -4.88 3.42 0.96
CA ALA A 272 -5.32 4.20 2.12
C ALA A 272 -6.52 3.60 2.88
N ASP A 273 -6.88 2.33 2.61
CA ASP A 273 -8.07 1.67 3.17
C ASP A 273 -7.85 0.95 4.51
N GLN A 274 -6.66 1.04 5.09
CA GLN A 274 -6.39 0.53 6.43
C GLN A 274 -6.68 1.57 7.52
N VAL A 275 -6.82 1.10 8.77
CA VAL A 275 -7.08 1.99 9.89
C VAL A 275 -5.88 2.90 10.17
N PRO A 276 -6.04 4.24 10.20
CA PRO A 276 -4.98 5.17 10.52
C PRO A 276 -4.49 4.99 11.97
N ILE A 277 -3.27 5.42 12.28
CA ILE A 277 -2.79 5.53 13.67
C ILE A 277 -3.53 6.68 14.38
N TRP A 278 -3.55 6.68 15.71
CA TRP A 278 -4.32 7.65 16.50
C TRP A 278 -3.98 9.10 16.14
N GLU A 279 -2.71 9.39 15.91
CA GLU A 279 -2.19 10.72 15.60
C GLU A 279 -2.55 11.22 14.19
N SER A 280 -3.08 10.33 13.33
CA SER A 280 -3.47 10.63 11.95
C SER A 280 -4.98 10.58 11.73
N MET A 281 -5.78 10.47 12.81
CA MET A 281 -7.24 10.43 12.73
C MET A 281 -7.81 11.85 12.76
N ASN A 282 -7.91 12.48 11.61
CA ASN A 282 -8.40 13.84 11.47
C ASN A 282 -9.66 13.98 10.61
N TYR A 283 -10.09 12.88 9.98
CA TYR A 283 -11.30 12.85 9.17
C TYR A 283 -12.01 11.50 9.28
N TRP A 284 -13.35 11.53 9.27
CA TRP A 284 -14.23 10.37 9.40
C TRP A 284 -15.32 10.44 8.34
N LEU A 285 -15.63 9.29 7.72
CA LEU A 285 -16.69 9.16 6.73
C LEU A 285 -17.43 7.82 6.86
N PRO A 286 -18.67 7.70 6.34
CA PRO A 286 -19.36 6.43 6.24
C PRO A 286 -18.62 5.49 5.28
N PHE A 287 -18.39 4.24 5.71
CA PHE A 287 -17.85 3.18 4.87
C PHE A 287 -18.41 1.84 5.33
N PHE A 288 -19.18 1.16 4.49
CA PHE A 288 -19.94 -0.04 4.85
C PHE A 288 -20.76 0.11 6.15
N HIS A 289 -21.58 1.14 6.23
CA HIS A 289 -22.43 1.44 7.39
C HIS A 289 -21.68 1.81 8.69
N HIS A 290 -20.35 1.93 8.64
CA HIS A 290 -19.54 2.31 9.79
C HIS A 290 -19.06 3.74 9.69
N ASP A 291 -19.10 4.46 10.81
CA ASP A 291 -18.37 5.70 11.00
C ASP A 291 -16.86 5.38 11.04
N THR A 292 -16.15 5.74 9.99
CA THR A 292 -14.84 5.18 9.69
C THR A 292 -13.75 6.24 9.64
N PRO A 293 -12.70 6.14 10.50
CA PRO A 293 -11.55 7.03 10.40
C PRO A 293 -10.73 6.68 9.16
N VAL A 294 -10.30 7.71 8.43
CA VAL A 294 -9.63 7.56 7.15
C VAL A 294 -8.29 8.29 7.07
N MET A 295 -7.43 7.82 6.17
CA MET A 295 -6.12 8.44 5.92
C MET A 295 -6.24 9.50 4.83
N THR A 296 -6.09 10.77 5.18
CA THR A 296 -6.15 11.91 4.25
C THR A 296 -4.77 12.33 3.70
N GLY A 297 -3.70 11.62 4.09
CA GLY A 297 -2.33 11.99 3.73
C GLY A 297 -2.06 12.02 2.23
N GLY A 298 -2.65 11.09 1.46
CA GLY A 298 -2.54 11.02 0.01
C GLY A 298 -3.14 12.25 -0.66
N GLU A 299 -4.35 12.62 -0.27
CA GLU A 299 -5.02 13.84 -0.76
C GLU A 299 -4.24 15.10 -0.42
N ARG A 300 -3.78 15.25 0.83
CA ARG A 300 -2.97 16.42 1.22
C ARG A 300 -1.71 16.58 0.37
N ILE A 301 -1.06 15.47 0.01
CA ILE A 301 0.10 15.49 -0.88
C ILE A 301 -0.34 15.87 -2.29
N ALA A 302 -1.39 15.26 -2.82
CA ALA A 302 -1.92 15.54 -4.15
C ALA A 302 -2.30 17.02 -4.31
N ARG A 303 -3.06 17.59 -3.38
CA ARG A 303 -3.44 19.00 -3.37
C ARG A 303 -2.22 19.93 -3.27
N LYS A 304 -1.27 19.65 -2.36
CA LYS A 304 -0.06 20.46 -2.21
C LYS A 304 0.76 20.51 -3.49
N MET A 305 0.84 19.41 -4.22
CA MET A 305 1.65 19.27 -5.43
C MET A 305 0.85 19.53 -6.73
N ASN A 306 -0.46 19.80 -6.63
CA ASN A 306 -1.39 19.92 -7.76
C ASN A 306 -1.32 18.74 -8.72
N MET A 307 -1.48 17.52 -8.16
CA MET A 307 -1.41 16.28 -8.92
C MET A 307 -2.77 15.94 -9.53
N ASP A 308 -2.76 15.33 -10.71
CA ASP A 308 -3.94 14.66 -11.23
C ASP A 308 -4.20 13.40 -10.39
N CYS A 309 -5.44 13.19 -9.99
CA CYS A 309 -5.83 12.11 -9.09
C CYS A 309 -6.65 11.06 -9.82
N TYR A 310 -6.26 9.80 -9.69
CA TYR A 310 -6.92 8.65 -10.31
C TYR A 310 -7.25 7.59 -9.26
N TYR A 311 -8.37 6.89 -9.46
CA TYR A 311 -8.69 5.66 -8.75
C TYR A 311 -8.32 4.45 -9.62
N VAL A 312 -7.78 3.40 -9.02
CA VAL A 312 -7.49 2.15 -9.72
C VAL A 312 -8.45 1.07 -9.25
N ARG A 313 -9.45 0.79 -10.08
CA ARG A 313 -10.40 -0.31 -9.89
C ARG A 313 -9.78 -1.60 -10.41
N ILE A 314 -9.54 -2.56 -9.52
CA ILE A 314 -8.96 -3.84 -9.90
C ILE A 314 -10.06 -4.90 -9.93
N ILE A 315 -10.09 -5.68 -11.00
CA ILE A 315 -11.05 -6.77 -11.23
C ILE A 315 -10.28 -8.05 -11.46
N LYS A 316 -10.76 -9.15 -10.86
CA LYS A 316 -10.26 -10.50 -11.15
C LYS A 316 -11.06 -11.06 -12.33
N ASP A 317 -10.44 -11.14 -13.50
CA ASP A 317 -11.07 -11.72 -14.70
C ASP A 317 -11.20 -13.25 -14.55
N ARG A 318 -10.14 -13.86 -14.02
CA ARG A 318 -10.04 -15.28 -13.64
C ARG A 318 -8.82 -15.48 -12.75
N ARG A 319 -8.63 -16.66 -12.18
CA ARG A 319 -7.48 -16.98 -11.32
C ARG A 319 -6.17 -16.60 -12.02
N GLY A 320 -5.39 -15.70 -11.38
CA GLY A 320 -4.11 -15.22 -11.89
C GLY A 320 -4.17 -14.29 -13.10
N HIS A 321 -5.32 -13.71 -13.38
CA HIS A 321 -5.51 -12.71 -14.43
C HIS A 321 -6.41 -11.59 -13.92
N TYR A 322 -5.93 -10.36 -14.10
CA TYR A 322 -6.54 -9.16 -13.52
C TYR A 322 -6.58 -8.04 -14.54
N THR A 323 -7.58 -7.20 -14.41
CA THR A 323 -7.67 -5.94 -15.14
C THR A 323 -7.73 -4.80 -14.13
N ALA A 324 -6.82 -3.85 -14.24
CA ALA A 324 -6.82 -2.59 -13.51
C ALA A 324 -7.37 -1.49 -14.44
N ASP A 325 -8.51 -0.92 -14.05
CA ASP A 325 -9.18 0.17 -14.74
C ASP A 325 -8.84 1.49 -14.03
N ILE A 326 -8.10 2.36 -14.71
CA ILE A 326 -7.60 3.63 -14.18
C ILE A 326 -8.63 4.72 -14.52
N GLN A 327 -9.29 5.24 -13.49
CA GLN A 327 -10.39 6.19 -13.59
C GLN A 327 -9.98 7.54 -13.03
N LEU A 328 -10.15 8.61 -13.79
CA LEU A 328 -9.89 9.97 -13.30
C LEU A 328 -10.84 10.31 -12.13
N ILE A 329 -10.28 10.84 -11.06
CA ILE A 329 -11.03 11.49 -9.98
C ILE A 329 -11.11 13.00 -10.28
N THR A 330 -9.95 13.64 -10.44
CA THR A 330 -9.83 15.06 -10.82
C THR A 330 -8.47 15.35 -11.44
N ASP A 331 -8.42 16.26 -12.38
CA ASP A 331 -7.21 16.82 -12.99
C ASP A 331 -6.79 18.16 -12.38
N ASP A 332 -7.55 18.65 -11.40
CA ASP A 332 -7.21 19.80 -10.58
C ASP A 332 -7.52 19.54 -9.10
N SER A 333 -6.56 18.93 -8.41
CA SER A 333 -6.69 18.56 -7.00
C SER A 333 -6.79 19.75 -6.04
N ARG A 334 -6.51 20.98 -6.49
CA ARG A 334 -6.62 22.19 -5.66
C ARG A 334 -8.01 22.84 -5.69
N SER A 335 -8.72 22.67 -6.81
CA SER A 335 -10.03 23.31 -7.00
C SER A 335 -11.16 22.59 -6.27
N VAL A 336 -10.99 21.31 -5.97
CA VAL A 336 -12.02 20.51 -5.26
C VAL A 336 -12.01 20.81 -3.75
N PRO A 337 -13.13 20.63 -3.03
CA PRO A 337 -13.22 20.79 -1.58
C PRO A 337 -12.20 19.92 -0.82
N GLU A 338 -11.87 20.29 0.41
CA GLU A 338 -11.05 19.47 1.29
C GLU A 338 -11.77 18.16 1.61
N HIS A 339 -11.04 17.07 1.59
CA HIS A 339 -11.48 15.67 1.76
C HIS A 339 -12.28 15.07 0.61
N TRP A 340 -12.71 15.84 -0.40
CA TRP A 340 -13.51 15.34 -1.51
C TRP A 340 -12.80 14.22 -2.29
N ILE A 341 -11.48 14.31 -2.53
CA ILE A 341 -10.73 13.25 -3.21
C ILE A 341 -10.75 11.96 -2.38
N THR A 342 -10.62 12.08 -1.06
CA THR A 342 -10.71 10.94 -0.13
C THR A 342 -12.10 10.31 -0.15
N GLU A 343 -13.16 11.11 -0.18
CA GLU A 343 -14.54 10.65 -0.28
C GLU A 343 -14.79 9.90 -1.59
N GLN A 344 -14.38 10.50 -2.72
CA GLN A 344 -14.47 9.88 -4.04
C GLN A 344 -13.68 8.56 -4.13
N TYR A 345 -12.55 8.47 -3.44
CA TYR A 345 -11.80 7.24 -3.32
C TYR A 345 -12.57 6.17 -2.57
N TYR A 346 -13.15 6.50 -1.39
CA TYR A 346 -13.88 5.53 -0.57
C TYR A 346 -15.19 5.09 -1.21
N GLU A 347 -15.92 5.98 -1.86
CA GLU A 347 -17.12 5.66 -2.64
C GLU A 347 -16.82 4.61 -3.73
N ARG A 348 -15.79 4.85 -4.54
CA ARG A 348 -15.38 3.92 -5.62
C ARG A 348 -14.81 2.62 -5.06
N LEU A 349 -14.10 2.67 -3.94
CA LEU A 349 -13.56 1.48 -3.29
C LEU A 349 -14.71 0.60 -2.78
N GLU A 350 -15.72 1.17 -2.11
CA GLU A 350 -16.87 0.42 -1.63
C GLU A 350 -17.63 -0.22 -2.78
N ALA A 351 -17.89 0.52 -3.86
CA ALA A 351 -18.51 -0.02 -5.07
C ALA A 351 -17.70 -1.19 -5.66
N ASN A 352 -16.37 -1.08 -5.73
CA ASN A 352 -15.49 -2.13 -6.22
C ASN A 352 -15.51 -3.38 -5.31
N ILE A 353 -15.56 -3.18 -3.98
CA ILE A 353 -15.66 -4.30 -3.03
C ILE A 353 -17.02 -4.99 -3.14
N ARG A 354 -18.11 -4.23 -3.27
CA ARG A 354 -19.47 -4.79 -3.44
C ARG A 354 -19.61 -5.63 -4.71
N GLU A 355 -18.90 -5.26 -5.77
CA GLU A 355 -18.89 -6.02 -7.04
C GLU A 355 -18.19 -7.38 -6.91
N GLN A 356 -17.06 -7.43 -6.20
CA GLN A 356 -16.27 -8.66 -5.97
C GLN A 356 -15.89 -8.79 -4.49
N PRO A 357 -16.86 -9.07 -3.59
CA PRO A 357 -16.68 -8.93 -2.15
C PRO A 357 -15.66 -9.91 -1.55
N SER A 358 -15.42 -11.04 -2.18
CA SER A 358 -14.41 -12.01 -1.75
C SER A 358 -12.95 -11.53 -1.94
N LEU A 359 -12.72 -10.38 -2.58
CA LEU A 359 -11.38 -9.98 -2.98
C LEU A 359 -10.77 -8.86 -2.13
N TRP A 360 -11.49 -8.32 -1.13
CA TRP A 360 -10.95 -7.32 -0.22
C TRP A 360 -10.28 -7.97 1.01
N LEU A 361 -9.35 -7.27 1.66
CA LEU A 361 -8.54 -7.79 2.77
C LEU A 361 -9.34 -7.86 4.08
N TRP A 362 -10.34 -8.74 4.17
CA TRP A 362 -11.24 -8.92 5.33
C TRP A 362 -10.56 -9.31 6.64
N THR A 363 -9.33 -9.82 6.59
CA THR A 363 -8.54 -10.09 7.81
C THR A 363 -8.04 -8.83 8.50
N HIS A 364 -8.07 -7.67 7.85
CA HIS A 364 -7.74 -6.41 8.50
C HIS A 364 -8.89 -5.99 9.43
N ASN A 365 -8.62 -5.78 10.73
CA ASN A 365 -9.62 -5.28 11.67
C ASN A 365 -9.83 -3.78 11.44
N ARG A 366 -10.62 -3.45 10.38
CA ARG A 366 -10.76 -2.10 9.85
C ARG A 366 -11.39 -1.14 10.84
N TRP A 367 -12.42 -1.59 11.55
CA TRP A 367 -13.22 -0.76 12.46
C TRP A 367 -12.87 -0.94 13.93
N LYS A 368 -11.62 -1.38 14.23
CA LYS A 368 -11.13 -1.52 15.62
C LYS A 368 -11.00 -0.20 16.38
N ARG A 369 -10.97 0.93 15.69
CA ARG A 369 -10.87 2.28 16.26
C ARG A 369 -12.16 3.02 15.97
N THR A 370 -12.94 3.23 17.02
CA THR A 370 -14.21 3.96 16.99
C THR A 370 -14.02 5.41 17.41
N ARG A 371 -14.95 6.30 17.06
CA ARG A 371 -14.96 7.70 17.48
C ARG A 371 -14.91 7.83 19.01
N ALA A 372 -15.74 7.10 19.71
CA ALA A 372 -15.72 7.06 21.19
C ALA A 372 -14.37 6.58 21.75
N GLY A 373 -13.74 5.60 21.09
CA GLY A 373 -12.38 5.13 21.44
C GLY A 373 -11.33 6.21 21.22
N PHE A 374 -11.46 7.01 20.16
CA PHE A 374 -10.56 8.13 19.86
C PHE A 374 -10.71 9.26 20.88
N ILE A 375 -11.94 9.63 21.25
CA ILE A 375 -12.19 10.65 22.28
C ILE A 375 -11.58 10.19 23.62
N ARG A 376 -11.77 8.92 24.02
CA ARG A 376 -11.11 8.37 25.22
C ARG A 376 -9.59 8.44 25.14
N HIS A 377 -9.00 8.16 23.98
CA HIS A 377 -7.56 8.29 23.77
C HIS A 377 -7.08 9.72 23.94
N LEU A 378 -7.75 10.71 23.34
CA LEU A 378 -7.43 12.13 23.51
C LEU A 378 -7.58 12.60 24.96
N LYS A 379 -8.63 12.15 25.68
CA LYS A 379 -8.80 12.40 27.12
C LYS A 379 -7.61 11.88 27.92
N ALA A 380 -7.19 10.65 27.65
CA ALA A 380 -6.09 10.02 28.35
C ALA A 380 -4.74 10.70 28.11
N GLU A 381 -4.55 11.34 26.94
CA GLU A 381 -3.35 12.09 26.60
C GLU A 381 -3.43 13.59 26.90
N ASN A 382 -4.52 14.06 27.50
CA ASN A 382 -4.79 15.48 27.79
C ASN A 382 -4.79 16.38 26.55
N ARG A 383 -5.33 15.89 25.43
CA ARG A 383 -5.33 16.51 24.08
C ARG A 383 -6.74 16.82 23.57
N LEU A 384 -7.70 17.06 24.46
CA LEU A 384 -9.10 17.31 24.09
C LEU A 384 -9.30 18.55 23.19
N THR A 385 -8.38 19.54 23.27
CA THR A 385 -8.41 20.70 22.39
C THR A 385 -8.31 20.35 20.90
N GLU A 386 -7.80 19.16 20.57
CA GLU A 386 -7.71 18.71 19.19
C GLU A 386 -9.06 18.28 18.62
N LEU A 387 -10.09 18.05 19.46
CA LEU A 387 -11.45 17.74 18.99
C LEU A 387 -12.03 18.87 18.12
N ALA A 388 -11.68 20.11 18.39
CA ALA A 388 -12.13 21.26 17.61
C ALA A 388 -11.61 21.25 16.15
N ASN A 389 -10.55 20.51 15.88
CA ASN A 389 -9.95 20.40 14.55
C ASN A 389 -10.41 19.16 13.77
N LEU A 390 -11.24 18.31 14.38
CA LEU A 390 -11.78 17.14 13.69
C LEU A 390 -12.88 17.54 12.72
N ARG A 391 -12.93 16.84 11.60
CA ARG A 391 -13.98 16.95 10.61
C ARG A 391 -14.68 15.60 10.44
N PHE A 392 -16.00 15.66 10.28
CA PHE A 392 -16.84 14.51 10.02
C PHE A 392 -17.59 14.74 8.72
N PHE A 393 -17.71 13.70 7.91
CA PHE A 393 -18.52 13.76 6.71
C PHE A 393 -19.99 14.02 7.08
N ASP A 394 -20.60 14.97 6.38
CA ASP A 394 -22.01 15.27 6.45
C ASP A 394 -22.52 15.50 5.03
N HIS A 395 -23.58 14.81 4.63
CA HIS A 395 -24.18 14.96 3.30
C HIS A 395 -24.71 16.37 3.03
N ASP A 396 -25.17 17.07 4.09
CA ASP A 396 -25.71 18.43 3.98
C ASP A 396 -24.61 19.52 4.04
N HIS A 397 -23.42 19.15 4.56
CA HIS A 397 -22.24 20.02 4.68
C HIS A 397 -20.99 19.28 4.22
N PRO A 398 -20.67 19.28 2.90
CA PRO A 398 -19.55 18.51 2.33
C PRO A 398 -18.17 18.87 2.90
N ASP A 399 -18.03 20.05 3.55
CA ASP A 399 -16.79 20.44 4.25
C ASP A 399 -16.63 19.79 5.63
N GLY A 400 -17.57 18.94 6.04
CA GLY A 400 -17.63 18.25 7.33
C GLY A 400 -18.03 19.17 8.49
N GLN A 401 -18.78 18.63 9.45
CA GLN A 401 -19.12 19.35 10.67
C GLN A 401 -17.97 19.37 11.67
N PRO A 402 -17.73 20.48 12.40
CA PRO A 402 -16.79 20.50 13.51
C PRO A 402 -17.27 19.58 14.64
N ALA A 403 -16.32 18.92 15.31
CA ALA A 403 -16.63 17.94 16.37
C ALA A 403 -17.45 18.49 17.54
N SER A 404 -17.46 19.81 17.72
CA SER A 404 -18.23 20.51 18.76
C SER A 404 -19.75 20.46 18.55
N GLU A 405 -20.22 20.16 17.34
CA GLU A 405 -21.65 20.11 17.00
C GLU A 405 -22.23 18.68 17.04
N VAL A 406 -21.39 17.68 17.17
CA VAL A 406 -21.82 16.29 17.29
C VAL A 406 -22.22 16.03 18.74
N LYS A 407 -23.53 15.99 19.00
CA LYS A 407 -24.07 15.60 20.32
C LYS A 407 -23.65 14.17 20.66
N GLU A 408 -23.29 13.91 21.95
CA GLU A 408 -22.90 12.62 22.49
C GLU A 408 -23.95 11.51 22.30
#